data_c3908f645c0facee226ddca52b887faf
#
_entry.id   c3908f645c0facee226ddca52b887faf
#
_cell.length_a   1.000
_cell.length_b   1.000
_cell.length_c   1.000
_cell.angle_alpha   90.00
_cell.angle_beta   90.00
_cell.angle_gamma   90.00
#
_symmetry.space_group_name_H-M   'P 1'
#
loop_
_entity.id
_entity.type
_entity.pdbx_description
1 polymer ?
#
loop_
_entity_poly.entity_id
_entity_poly.type
_entity_poly.pdbx_seq_one_letter_code
_entity_poly.pdbx_strand_id
1 'polypeptide(L)'
;KKLNKHNLNFSILWDHNADPFYSEPGLLASKLRDILSKQINTLPKYCTGGGTSDGRFLKKLGCEVIEFGPTNKSIHKADEHLDLVELSKLEIVYFNLLCELQKHQK
;
A
#
# COMPACT_ATOMS: atom_id res chain seq x y z
N LYS A 1 -19.38 -0.59 -23.48
CA LYS A 1 -19.20 -0.18 -24.91
C LYS A 1 -18.33 -1.14 -25.73
N LYS A 2 -17.28 -1.77 -25.16
CA LYS A 2 -16.42 -2.71 -25.92
C LYS A 2 -17.14 -4.05 -26.21
N LEU A 3 -17.88 -4.58 -25.24
CA LEU A 3 -18.59 -5.88 -25.38
C LEU A 3 -19.71 -5.82 -26.46
N ASN A 4 -20.39 -4.69 -26.59
CA ASN A 4 -21.41 -4.52 -27.61
C ASN A 4 -20.91 -4.63 -29.05
N LYS A 5 -19.59 -4.40 -29.27
CA LYS A 5 -18.97 -4.52 -30.61
C LYS A 5 -18.85 -5.95 -31.09
N HIS A 6 -18.99 -6.94 -30.21
CA HIS A 6 -18.82 -8.35 -30.53
C HIS A 6 -20.14 -9.12 -30.58
N ASN A 7 -21.30 -8.43 -30.60
CA ASN A 7 -22.64 -9.06 -30.61
C ASN A 7 -22.82 -10.16 -29.54
N LEU A 8 -22.19 -9.97 -28.37
CA LEU A 8 -22.30 -10.89 -27.27
C LEU A 8 -23.60 -10.61 -26.50
N ASN A 9 -24.34 -11.67 -26.20
CA ASN A 9 -25.46 -11.59 -25.26
C ASN A 9 -24.90 -11.73 -23.84
N PHE A 10 -24.97 -10.66 -23.03
CA PHE A 10 -24.43 -10.64 -21.69
C PHE A 10 -25.31 -9.82 -20.74
N SER A 11 -25.24 -10.14 -19.46
CA SER A 11 -25.73 -9.31 -18.36
C SER A 11 -24.57 -8.94 -17.44
N ILE A 12 -24.60 -7.77 -16.84
CA ILE A 12 -23.62 -7.30 -15.88
C ILE A 12 -24.32 -7.01 -14.56
N LEU A 13 -23.91 -7.73 -13.53
CA LEU A 13 -24.28 -7.43 -12.15
C LEU A 13 -23.08 -6.70 -11.51
N TRP A 14 -23.33 -5.53 -10.92
CA TRP A 14 -22.32 -4.77 -10.20
C TRP A 14 -22.52 -5.02 -8.72
N ASP A 15 -21.48 -5.59 -8.08
CA ASP A 15 -21.37 -5.67 -6.63
C ASP A 15 -20.31 -4.67 -6.17
N HIS A 16 -20.75 -3.66 -5.46
CA HIS A 16 -19.89 -2.55 -5.02
C HIS A 16 -19.46 -2.77 -3.57
N ASN A 17 -18.28 -3.34 -3.38
CA ASN A 17 -17.76 -3.65 -2.05
C ASN A 17 -17.21 -2.44 -1.30
N ALA A 18 -16.55 -1.53 -1.97
CA ALA A 18 -16.00 -0.33 -1.35
C ALA A 18 -15.54 0.70 -2.38
N ASP A 19 -15.58 1.97 -1.97
CA ASP A 19 -15.00 3.06 -2.72
C ASP A 19 -13.47 3.04 -2.67
N PRO A 20 -12.78 3.46 -3.74
CA PRO A 20 -11.36 3.73 -3.69
C PRO A 20 -11.09 4.86 -2.68
N PHE A 21 -9.91 4.84 -2.07
CA PHE A 21 -9.49 5.92 -1.18
C PHE A 21 -8.18 6.53 -1.63
N TYR A 22 -7.96 7.77 -1.23
CA TYR A 22 -6.70 8.46 -1.36
C TYR A 22 -6.31 9.04 0.00
N SER A 23 -5.08 8.82 0.41
CA SER A 23 -4.51 9.40 1.61
C SER A 23 -3.45 10.41 1.23
N GLU A 24 -3.69 11.67 1.53
CA GLU A 24 -2.69 12.72 1.36
C GLU A 24 -1.44 12.36 2.19
N PRO A 25 -0.24 12.46 1.59
CA PRO A 25 1.00 12.26 2.33
C PRO A 25 1.16 13.31 3.45
N GLY A 26 1.24 12.84 4.68
CA GLY A 26 1.43 13.65 5.87
C GLY A 26 2.68 13.29 6.66
N LEU A 27 2.56 13.28 7.98
CA LEU A 27 3.67 12.98 8.88
C LEU A 27 4.17 11.55 8.72
N LEU A 28 3.25 10.57 8.66
CA LEU A 28 3.56 9.15 8.51
C LEU A 28 4.33 8.90 7.20
N ALA A 29 3.85 9.44 6.09
CA ALA A 29 4.48 9.34 4.78
C ALA A 29 5.88 9.96 4.76
N SER A 30 6.01 11.15 5.33
CA SER A 30 7.29 11.86 5.42
C SER A 30 8.32 11.04 6.21
N LYS A 31 7.97 10.56 7.39
CA LYS A 31 8.86 9.76 8.23
C LYS A 31 9.28 8.46 7.58
N LEU A 32 8.32 7.74 6.98
CA LEU A 32 8.62 6.51 6.26
C LEU A 32 9.58 6.76 5.09
N ARG A 33 9.35 7.82 4.31
CA ARG A 33 10.22 8.20 3.19
C ARG A 33 11.64 8.52 3.65
N ASP A 34 11.80 9.25 4.75
CA ASP A 34 13.11 9.59 5.30
C ASP A 34 13.87 8.35 5.75
N ILE A 35 13.19 7.39 6.41
CA ILE A 35 13.79 6.13 6.83
C ILE A 35 14.23 5.30 5.63
N LEU A 36 13.36 5.15 4.63
CA LEU A 36 13.66 4.39 3.42
C LEU A 36 14.82 4.99 2.63
N SER A 37 14.84 6.32 2.50
CA SER A 37 15.94 7.02 1.85
C SER A 37 17.29 6.72 2.50
N LYS A 38 17.35 6.70 3.84
CA LYS A 38 18.58 6.41 4.60
C LYS A 38 19.00 4.94 4.51
N GLN A 39 18.05 4.01 4.48
CA GLN A 39 18.33 2.57 4.52
C GLN A 39 18.62 1.95 3.16
N ILE A 40 17.91 2.38 2.13
CA ILE A 40 18.02 1.78 0.78
C ILE A 40 18.59 2.75 -0.25
N ASN A 41 18.97 3.95 0.15
CA ASN A 41 19.52 5.00 -0.72
C ASN A 41 18.66 5.25 -1.99
N THR A 42 17.34 5.06 -1.85
CA THR A 42 16.38 5.25 -2.95
C THR A 42 15.14 5.93 -2.41
N LEU A 43 14.69 6.98 -3.08
CA LEU A 43 13.44 7.64 -2.72
C LEU A 43 12.26 6.84 -3.24
N PRO A 44 11.37 6.35 -2.36
CA PRO A 44 10.16 5.66 -2.78
C PRO A 44 9.23 6.61 -3.52
N LYS A 45 8.45 6.05 -4.44
CA LYS A 45 7.38 6.77 -5.13
C LYS A 45 6.05 6.43 -4.49
N TYR A 46 5.23 7.44 -4.29
CA TYR A 46 3.82 7.22 -3.94
C TYR A 46 3.06 6.74 -5.17
N CYS A 47 2.24 5.74 -5.00
CA CYS A 47 1.36 5.24 -6.06
C CYS A 47 0.05 4.72 -5.46
N THR A 48 -0.95 4.56 -6.30
CA THR A 48 -2.25 3.97 -5.97
C THR A 48 -2.45 2.62 -6.65
N GLY A 49 -1.36 1.98 -7.07
CA GLY A 49 -1.34 0.76 -7.88
C GLY A 49 -1.37 -0.55 -7.08
N GLY A 50 -1.60 -0.50 -5.79
CA GLY A 50 -1.71 -1.67 -4.93
C GLY A 50 -3.03 -2.44 -5.11
N GLY A 51 -3.13 -3.58 -4.44
CA GLY A 51 -4.36 -4.33 -4.31
C GLY A 51 -5.36 -3.67 -3.37
N THR A 52 -6.49 -4.33 -3.16
CA THR A 52 -7.48 -3.91 -2.18
C THR A 52 -6.95 -4.11 -0.76
N SER A 53 -7.11 -3.12 0.11
CA SER A 53 -6.63 -3.14 1.48
C SER A 53 -7.69 -2.63 2.46
N ASP A 54 -7.58 -3.04 3.70
CA ASP A 54 -8.43 -2.56 4.80
C ASP A 54 -8.10 -1.13 5.23
N GLY A 55 -7.02 -0.55 4.74
CA GLY A 55 -6.66 0.86 4.89
C GLY A 55 -7.81 1.81 4.49
N ARG A 56 -8.65 1.40 3.56
CA ARG A 56 -9.87 2.12 3.14
C ARG A 56 -10.82 2.43 4.32
N PHE A 57 -10.91 1.54 5.30
CA PHE A 57 -11.76 1.74 6.47
C PHE A 57 -11.13 2.72 7.45
N LEU A 58 -9.81 2.63 7.66
CA LEU A 58 -9.07 3.56 8.51
C LEU A 58 -9.10 4.98 7.94
N LYS A 59 -9.02 5.11 6.62
CA LYS A 59 -9.13 6.43 5.97
C LYS A 59 -10.46 7.12 6.24
N LYS A 60 -11.56 6.39 6.32
CA LYS A 60 -12.88 6.93 6.69
C LYS A 60 -12.93 7.50 8.12
N LEU A 61 -12.04 7.05 9.00
CA LEU A 61 -11.88 7.58 10.36
C LEU A 61 -10.98 8.82 10.43
N GLY A 62 -10.54 9.35 9.28
CA GLY A 62 -9.66 10.53 9.22
C GLY A 62 -8.17 10.22 9.37
N CYS A 63 -7.78 8.95 9.48
CA CYS A 63 -6.37 8.58 9.62
C CYS A 63 -5.58 8.84 8.34
N GLU A 64 -4.29 9.19 8.50
CA GLU A 64 -3.32 9.02 7.42
C GLU A 64 -3.04 7.54 7.24
N VAL A 65 -3.11 7.05 6.00
CA VAL A 65 -2.92 5.63 5.68
C VAL A 65 -1.84 5.49 4.62
N ILE A 66 -0.88 4.61 4.87
CA ILE A 66 0.14 4.21 3.91
C ILE A 66 0.22 2.70 3.89
N GLU A 67 0.27 2.16 2.70
CA GLU A 67 0.56 0.75 2.46
C GLU A 67 2.02 0.62 2.07
N PHE A 68 2.77 -0.11 2.85
CA PHE A 68 4.16 -0.40 2.62
C PHE A 68 4.46 -1.83 3.06
N GLY A 69 5.10 -2.59 2.19
CA GLY A 69 5.38 -4.00 2.43
C GLY A 69 6.49 -4.54 1.52
N PRO A 70 6.63 -5.85 1.45
CA PRO A 70 7.59 -6.49 0.56
C PRO A 70 7.24 -6.27 -0.91
N THR A 71 8.19 -6.60 -1.78
CA THR A 71 7.96 -6.48 -3.22
C THR A 71 6.90 -7.48 -3.71
N ASN A 72 6.01 -7.03 -4.59
CA ASN A 72 4.90 -7.85 -5.12
C ASN A 72 5.31 -8.76 -6.30
N LYS A 73 6.56 -9.22 -6.36
CA LYS A 73 7.07 -10.00 -7.50
C LYS A 73 6.33 -11.32 -7.71
N SER A 74 5.97 -12.00 -6.63
CA SER A 74 5.34 -13.31 -6.63
C SER A 74 3.89 -13.33 -6.17
N ILE A 75 3.32 -12.18 -5.78
CA ILE A 75 1.95 -12.08 -5.28
C ILE A 75 0.93 -12.64 -6.27
N HIS A 76 0.00 -13.45 -5.79
CA HIS A 76 -1.05 -14.11 -6.59
C HIS A 76 -0.53 -15.04 -7.69
N LYS A 77 0.71 -15.53 -7.58
CA LYS A 77 1.29 -16.49 -8.53
C LYS A 77 1.47 -17.86 -7.89
N ALA A 78 1.67 -18.88 -8.73
CA ALA A 78 2.19 -20.17 -8.25
C ALA A 78 3.55 -19.92 -7.57
N ASP A 79 3.81 -20.66 -6.48
CA ASP A 79 5.01 -20.51 -5.65
C ASP A 79 5.18 -19.09 -5.06
N GLU A 80 4.10 -18.48 -4.62
CA GLU A 80 4.14 -17.21 -3.91
C GLU A 80 5.09 -17.31 -2.71
N HIS A 81 6.05 -16.42 -2.65
CA HIS A 81 7.11 -16.44 -1.64
C HIS A 81 7.55 -15.03 -1.27
N LEU A 82 8.22 -14.94 -0.13
CA LEU A 82 8.81 -13.73 0.39
C LEU A 82 10.32 -13.94 0.58
N ASP A 83 11.11 -12.94 0.17
CA ASP A 83 12.53 -12.90 0.47
C ASP A 83 12.75 -12.57 1.96
N LEU A 84 13.45 -13.45 2.68
CA LEU A 84 13.75 -13.28 4.11
C LEU A 84 14.65 -12.06 4.38
N VAL A 85 15.49 -11.67 3.43
CA VAL A 85 16.30 -10.44 3.54
C VAL A 85 15.41 -9.21 3.43
N GLU A 86 14.42 -9.22 2.54
CA GLU A 86 13.43 -8.14 2.46
C GLU A 86 12.61 -8.06 3.75
N LEU A 87 12.19 -9.19 4.31
CA LEU A 87 11.44 -9.24 5.58
C LEU A 87 12.22 -8.63 6.73
N SER A 88 13.50 -8.99 6.88
CA SER A 88 14.37 -8.43 7.93
C SER A 88 14.53 -6.91 7.78
N LYS A 89 14.63 -6.41 6.56
CA LYS A 89 14.66 -4.96 6.31
C LYS A 89 13.36 -4.27 6.68
N LEU A 90 12.21 -4.90 6.40
CA LEU A 90 10.90 -4.37 6.79
C LEU A 90 10.78 -4.23 8.30
N GLU A 91 11.19 -5.23 9.07
CA GLU A 91 11.19 -5.17 10.54
C GLU A 91 11.93 -3.93 11.04
N ILE A 92 13.14 -3.69 10.53
CA ILE A 92 13.94 -2.51 10.91
C ILE A 92 13.25 -1.20 10.52
N VAL A 93 12.64 -1.14 9.32
CA VAL A 93 11.90 0.04 8.86
C VAL A 93 10.73 0.34 9.78
N TYR A 94 9.91 -0.66 10.10
CA TYR A 94 8.76 -0.47 10.99
C TYR A 94 9.18 -0.09 12.40
N PHE A 95 10.20 -0.71 12.94
CA PHE A 95 10.74 -0.35 14.26
C PHE A 95 11.19 1.11 14.30
N ASN A 96 11.98 1.54 13.32
CA ASN A 96 12.46 2.93 13.23
C ASN A 96 11.29 3.92 13.04
N LEU A 97 10.28 3.54 12.26
CA LEU A 97 9.10 4.37 12.05
C LEU A 97 8.33 4.59 13.36
N LEU A 98 8.11 3.54 14.12
CA LEU A 98 7.45 3.62 15.43
C LEU A 98 8.24 4.51 16.39
N CYS A 99 9.57 4.37 16.45
CA CYS A 99 10.43 5.22 17.27
C CYS A 99 10.35 6.71 16.85
N GLU A 100 10.31 6.99 15.54
CA GLU A 100 10.19 8.37 15.07
C GLU A 100 8.82 8.96 15.37
N LEU A 101 7.75 8.21 15.21
CA LEU A 101 6.38 8.68 15.50
C LEU A 101 6.19 8.97 17.00
N GLN A 102 6.79 8.16 17.88
CA GLN A 102 6.72 8.34 19.33
C GLN A 102 7.30 9.69 19.79
N LYS A 103 8.31 10.21 19.10
CA LYS A 103 8.91 11.53 19.40
C LYS A 103 7.95 12.70 19.15
N HIS A 104 6.90 12.50 18.35
CA HIS A 104 5.93 13.53 17.98
C HIS A 104 4.64 13.48 18.82
N GLN A 105 4.53 12.55 19.78
CA GLN A 105 3.35 12.44 20.66
C GLN A 105 3.48 13.27 21.96
N LYS A 106 4.49 14.15 22.05
CA LYS A 106 4.69 15.04 23.22
C LYS A 106 4.13 16.42 22.96
#